data_fdb25722a1fbde335a2576a426fa00d5
#
_entry.id   fdb25722a1fbde335a2576a426fa00d5
#
_cell.length_a   1.000
_cell.length_b   1.000
_cell.length_c   1.000
_cell.angle_alpha   90.00
_cell.angle_beta   90.00
_cell.angle_gamma   90.00
#
_symmetry.space_group_name_H-M   'P 1'
#
loop_
_entity.id
_entity.type
_entity.pdbx_description
1 polymer ?
#
loop_
_entity_poly.entity_id
_entity_poly.type
_entity_poly.pdbx_seq_one_letter_code
_entity_poly.pdbx_strand_id
1 'polypeptide(L)'
;KIRIAEFWKVRGCPLGAALRKKLKRAKLKPAHKFLCVYSEELLENRGHNGTCGTSACMCPKAKIGPGDPSLVNHEWCSSKAQINGTMAHITAIFGFMIAGLVMDDIYKGGLDKSK
;
A
#
# COMPACT_ATOMS: atom_id res chain seq x y z
N LYS A 1 3.50 12.72 8.02
CA LYS A 1 4.78 12.28 8.65
C LYS A 1 5.37 11.10 7.87
N ILE A 2 6.06 11.40 6.77
CA ILE A 2 6.70 10.38 5.93
C ILE A 2 8.07 10.06 6.52
N ARG A 3 8.41 8.78 6.60
CA ARG A 3 9.66 8.27 7.17
C ARG A 3 10.30 7.23 6.27
N ILE A 4 11.57 6.98 6.49
CA ILE A 4 12.36 5.93 5.84
C ILE A 4 12.89 5.02 6.94
N ALA A 5 12.70 3.72 6.80
CA ALA A 5 13.29 2.72 7.68
C ALA A 5 13.50 1.40 6.95
N GLU A 6 14.35 0.55 7.50
CA GLU A 6 14.48 -0.83 7.05
C GLU A 6 13.16 -1.58 7.29
N PHE A 7 12.78 -2.45 6.36
CA PHE A 7 11.46 -3.09 6.30
C PHE A 7 10.99 -3.69 7.63
N TRP A 8 11.87 -4.38 8.36
CA TRP A 8 11.51 -5.02 9.63
C TRP A 8 11.36 -4.02 10.79
N LYS A 9 11.90 -2.80 10.63
CA LYS A 9 11.83 -1.71 11.61
C LYS A 9 10.64 -0.76 11.38
N VAL A 10 9.93 -0.89 10.26
CA VAL A 10 8.74 -0.07 9.97
C VAL A 10 7.69 -0.25 11.06
N ARG A 11 7.22 0.85 11.64
CA ARG A 11 6.16 0.86 12.66
C ARG A 11 5.01 1.77 12.23
N GLY A 12 3.83 1.55 12.79
CA GLY A 12 2.66 2.38 12.52
C GLY A 12 2.07 2.26 11.10
N CYS A 13 2.60 1.38 10.25
CA CYS A 13 2.07 1.14 8.91
C CYS A 13 1.30 -0.19 8.86
N PRO A 14 -0.03 -0.18 8.74
CA PRO A 14 -0.84 -1.40 8.71
C PRO A 14 -0.48 -2.33 7.54
N LEU A 15 -0.21 -1.76 6.35
CA LEU A 15 0.21 -2.52 5.18
C LEU A 15 1.54 -3.22 5.42
N GLY A 16 2.53 -2.52 5.96
CA GLY A 16 3.84 -3.09 6.29
C GLY A 16 3.72 -4.20 7.35
N ALA A 17 2.85 -4.03 8.34
CA ALA A 17 2.57 -5.05 9.35
C ALA A 17 1.94 -6.30 8.74
N ALA A 18 0.94 -6.13 7.86
CA ALA A 18 0.27 -7.24 7.18
C ALA A 18 1.26 -8.02 6.29
N LEU A 19 2.11 -7.31 5.54
CA LEU A 19 3.11 -7.93 4.69
C LEU A 19 4.14 -8.73 5.50
N ARG A 20 4.67 -8.16 6.59
CA ARG A 20 5.57 -8.89 7.50
C ARG A 20 4.93 -10.15 8.07
N LYS A 21 3.65 -10.07 8.47
CA LYS A 21 2.89 -11.23 8.97
C LYS A 21 2.75 -12.32 7.90
N LYS A 22 2.46 -11.92 6.66
CA LYS A 22 2.36 -12.85 5.52
C LYS A 22 3.70 -13.53 5.23
N LEU A 23 4.79 -12.78 5.17
CA LEU A 23 6.13 -13.32 4.96
C LEU A 23 6.56 -14.29 6.07
N LYS A 24 6.30 -13.94 7.34
CA LYS A 24 6.58 -14.83 8.47
C LYS A 24 5.79 -16.15 8.39
N ARG A 25 4.50 -16.09 8.03
CA ARG A 25 3.67 -17.30 7.88
C ARG A 25 4.16 -18.19 6.74
N ALA A 26 4.58 -17.59 5.63
CA ALA A 26 5.15 -18.30 4.49
C ALA A 26 6.60 -18.76 4.71
N LYS A 27 7.21 -18.46 5.88
CA LYS A 27 8.63 -18.71 6.19
C LYS A 27 9.59 -18.10 5.17
N LEU A 28 9.15 -17.02 4.50
CA LEU A 28 9.95 -16.30 3.50
C LEU A 28 10.68 -15.14 4.16
N LYS A 29 11.95 -14.97 3.80
CA LYS A 29 12.76 -13.82 4.19
C LYS A 29 13.34 -13.19 2.92
N PRO A 30 13.32 -11.86 2.78
CA PRO A 30 14.06 -11.20 1.72
C PRO A 30 15.55 -11.55 1.79
N ALA A 31 16.19 -11.75 0.63
CA ALA A 31 17.61 -12.07 0.53
C ALA A 31 18.49 -10.96 1.12
N HIS A 32 18.06 -9.72 0.96
CA HIS A 32 18.79 -8.53 1.45
C HIS A 32 17.87 -7.62 2.27
N LYS A 33 18.49 -6.80 3.13
CA LYS A 33 17.79 -5.70 3.80
C LYS A 33 17.44 -4.63 2.78
N PHE A 34 16.25 -4.08 2.86
CA PHE A 34 15.81 -2.99 2.00
C PHE A 34 15.09 -1.90 2.78
N LEU A 35 15.13 -0.70 2.25
CA LEU A 35 14.49 0.47 2.85
C LEU A 35 13.03 0.58 2.37
N CYS A 36 12.20 1.10 3.25
CA CYS A 36 10.80 1.41 2.97
C CYS A 36 10.55 2.90 3.24
N VAL A 37 9.83 3.53 2.35
CA VAL A 37 9.19 4.82 2.59
C VAL A 37 7.79 4.54 3.11
N TYR A 38 7.43 5.10 4.25
CA TYR A 38 6.14 4.85 4.91
C TYR A 38 5.64 6.05 5.68
N SER A 39 4.37 6.06 6.04
CA SER A 39 3.78 7.02 6.96
C SER A 39 3.34 6.32 8.23
N GLU A 40 3.55 6.97 9.37
CA GLU A 40 3.02 6.54 10.67
C GLU A 40 1.61 7.08 10.93
N GLU A 41 1.06 7.84 10.00
CA GLU A 41 -0.24 8.46 10.14
C GLU A 41 -1.34 7.42 9.93
N LEU A 42 -2.04 7.11 11.01
CA LEU A 42 -3.23 6.27 10.98
C LEU A 42 -4.45 7.19 10.89
N LEU A 43 -5.05 7.24 9.72
CA LEU A 43 -6.30 7.92 9.50
C LEU A 43 -7.46 6.94 9.64
N GLU A 44 -8.55 7.40 10.25
CA GLU A 44 -9.80 6.63 10.28
C GLU A 44 -10.29 6.41 8.86
N ASN A 45 -10.70 5.19 8.58
CA ASN A 45 -11.31 4.87 7.31
C ASN A 45 -12.72 5.46 7.26
N ARG A 46 -12.95 6.35 6.30
CA ARG A 46 -14.25 7.01 6.09
C ARG A 46 -15.13 6.31 5.06
N GLY A 47 -14.69 5.18 4.53
CA GLY A 47 -15.47 4.37 3.61
C GLY A 47 -16.64 3.67 4.33
N HIS A 48 -17.81 3.68 3.72
CA HIS A 48 -19.00 3.01 4.23
C HIS A 48 -19.30 1.75 3.41
N ASN A 49 -19.70 0.67 4.08
CA ASN A 49 -20.16 -0.55 3.42
C ASN A 49 -21.43 -0.35 2.58
N GLY A 50 -22.17 0.74 2.83
CA GLY A 50 -23.42 1.04 2.15
C GLY A 50 -23.31 1.65 0.75
N THR A 51 -22.09 1.86 0.23
CA THR A 51 -21.88 2.44 -1.10
C THR A 51 -21.77 1.38 -2.21
N CYS A 52 -21.72 0.10 -1.85
CA CYS A 52 -21.64 -1.00 -2.83
C CYS A 52 -22.89 -1.04 -3.72
N GLY A 53 -22.70 -1.01 -5.04
CA GLY A 53 -23.79 -0.97 -6.01
C GLY A 53 -24.46 0.40 -6.18
N THR A 54 -24.03 1.43 -5.48
CA THR A 54 -24.50 2.82 -5.66
C THR A 54 -23.55 3.61 -6.57
N SER A 55 -24.00 4.79 -7.03
CA SER A 55 -23.18 5.71 -7.83
C SER A 55 -21.85 6.16 -7.14
N ALA A 56 -21.76 5.99 -5.83
CA ALA A 56 -20.57 6.30 -5.03
C ALA A 56 -19.59 5.12 -4.92
N CYS A 57 -19.89 3.98 -5.53
CA CYS A 57 -19.02 2.79 -5.47
C CYS A 57 -17.77 2.98 -6.34
N MET A 58 -16.61 2.94 -5.71
CA MET A 58 -15.28 3.04 -6.36
C MET A 58 -14.64 1.66 -6.58
N CYS A 59 -15.41 0.64 -6.87
CA CYS A 59 -14.93 -0.72 -7.00
C CYS A 59 -14.06 -0.90 -8.26
N PRO A 60 -12.83 -1.42 -8.14
CA PRO A 60 -11.97 -1.66 -9.30
C PRO A 60 -12.47 -2.80 -10.21
N LYS A 61 -13.45 -3.59 -9.76
CA LYS A 61 -14.09 -4.65 -10.56
C LYS A 61 -15.32 -4.17 -11.32
N ALA A 62 -15.73 -2.91 -11.15
CA ALA A 62 -16.83 -2.34 -11.91
C ALA A 62 -16.49 -2.31 -13.39
N LYS A 63 -17.36 -2.89 -14.24
CA LYS A 63 -17.20 -2.92 -15.70
C LYS A 63 -17.78 -1.68 -16.37
N ILE A 64 -18.83 -1.13 -15.79
CA ILE A 64 -19.58 0.01 -16.34
C ILE A 64 -19.27 1.32 -15.61
N GLY A 65 -18.38 1.30 -14.65
CA GLY A 65 -18.01 2.47 -13.84
C GLY A 65 -18.53 2.42 -12.41
N PRO A 66 -18.47 3.53 -11.67
CA PRO A 66 -18.99 3.61 -10.31
C PRO A 66 -20.47 3.21 -10.24
N GLY A 67 -20.81 2.43 -9.23
CA GLY A 67 -22.20 2.00 -9.02
C GLY A 67 -22.64 0.81 -9.84
N ASP A 68 -21.73 0.01 -10.37
CA ASP A 68 -22.07 -1.21 -11.13
C ASP A 68 -22.98 -2.16 -10.32
N PRO A 69 -24.28 -2.29 -10.67
CA PRO A 69 -25.23 -3.11 -9.92
C PRO A 69 -24.93 -4.61 -10.00
N SER A 70 -24.16 -5.06 -10.99
CA SER A 70 -23.77 -6.46 -11.12
C SER A 70 -22.86 -6.94 -10.00
N LEU A 71 -22.25 -6.00 -9.26
CA LEU A 71 -21.37 -6.28 -8.14
C LEU A 71 -22.06 -6.20 -6.78
N VAL A 72 -23.35 -5.85 -6.74
CA VAL A 72 -24.11 -5.85 -5.49
C VAL A 72 -24.15 -7.27 -4.93
N ASN A 73 -23.84 -7.41 -3.64
CA ASN A 73 -23.76 -8.71 -2.95
C ASN A 73 -22.67 -9.67 -3.47
N HIS A 74 -21.71 -9.20 -4.24
CA HIS A 74 -20.55 -10.03 -4.58
C HIS A 74 -19.74 -10.33 -3.31
N GLU A 75 -19.30 -11.59 -3.13
CA GLU A 75 -18.54 -12.05 -1.96
C GLU A 75 -17.32 -11.13 -1.66
N TRP A 76 -16.67 -10.67 -2.70
CA TRP A 76 -15.55 -9.73 -2.59
C TRP A 76 -15.96 -8.36 -2.04
N CYS A 77 -17.18 -7.88 -2.35
CA CYS A 77 -17.71 -6.61 -1.84
C CYS A 77 -18.06 -6.71 -0.35
N SER A 78 -18.65 -7.83 0.07
CA SER A 78 -19.02 -8.05 1.48
C SER A 78 -17.82 -8.15 2.41
N SER A 79 -16.67 -8.63 1.90
CA SER A 79 -15.43 -8.72 2.67
C SER A 79 -14.63 -7.42 2.70
N LYS A 80 -14.93 -6.46 1.82
CA LYS A 80 -14.23 -5.18 1.74
C LYS A 80 -14.87 -4.13 2.63
N ALA A 81 -14.56 -4.21 3.91
CA ALA A 81 -15.07 -3.26 4.91
C ALA A 81 -14.53 -1.83 4.73
N GLN A 82 -13.54 -1.57 3.86
CA GLN A 82 -12.81 -0.32 3.85
C GLN A 82 -12.39 0.12 2.44
N ILE A 83 -12.65 1.37 2.09
CA ILE A 83 -12.14 2.03 0.90
C ILE A 83 -11.01 2.97 1.33
N ASN A 84 -9.78 2.65 0.94
CA ASN A 84 -8.62 3.48 1.21
C ASN A 84 -8.41 4.41 0.01
N GLY A 85 -8.70 5.68 0.19
CA GLY A 85 -8.37 6.73 -0.76
C GLY A 85 -6.99 7.30 -0.50
N THR A 86 -6.38 7.88 -1.54
CA THR A 86 -5.14 8.65 -1.42
C THR A 86 -5.20 9.88 -2.30
N MET A 87 -4.42 10.88 -1.96
CA MET A 87 -4.31 12.10 -2.77
C MET A 87 -3.06 12.03 -3.66
N ALA A 88 -3.17 12.54 -4.89
CA ALA A 88 -2.09 12.45 -5.88
C ALA A 88 -0.76 13.04 -5.38
N HIS A 89 -0.79 14.15 -4.64
CA HIS A 89 0.42 14.76 -4.09
C HIS A 89 1.10 13.87 -3.04
N ILE A 90 0.35 13.09 -2.26
CA ILE A 90 0.92 12.17 -1.27
C ILE A 90 1.65 11.02 -1.98
N THR A 91 1.01 10.40 -2.97
CA THR A 91 1.66 9.35 -3.76
C THR A 91 2.87 9.85 -4.53
N ALA A 92 2.82 11.08 -5.06
CA ALA A 92 3.95 11.72 -5.72
C ALA A 92 5.15 11.89 -4.76
N ILE A 93 4.92 12.39 -3.53
CA ILE A 93 5.98 12.53 -2.53
C ILE A 93 6.62 11.17 -2.21
N PHE A 94 5.83 10.12 -2.02
CA PHE A 94 6.36 8.77 -1.81
C PHE A 94 7.21 8.32 -3.00
N GLY A 95 6.74 8.54 -4.23
CA GLY A 95 7.46 8.21 -5.45
C GLY A 95 8.80 8.94 -5.56
N PHE A 96 8.83 10.24 -5.31
CA PHE A 96 10.08 11.03 -5.32
C PHE A 96 11.06 10.60 -4.24
N MET A 97 10.60 10.28 -3.04
CA MET A 97 11.47 9.77 -1.98
C MET A 97 12.07 8.41 -2.33
N ILE A 98 11.30 7.51 -2.93
CA ILE A 98 11.79 6.20 -3.40
C ILE A 98 12.83 6.41 -4.50
N ALA A 99 12.54 7.26 -5.48
CA ALA A 99 13.49 7.60 -6.55
C ALA A 99 14.81 8.15 -6.00
N GLY A 100 14.73 9.06 -5.02
CA GLY A 100 15.91 9.58 -4.33
C GLY A 100 16.75 8.51 -3.66
N LEU A 101 16.11 7.54 -2.98
CA LEU A 101 16.83 6.42 -2.37
C LEU A 101 17.52 5.52 -3.41
N VAL A 102 16.88 5.27 -4.55
CA VAL A 102 17.48 4.49 -5.65
C VAL A 102 18.68 5.22 -6.23
N MET A 103 18.55 6.53 -6.48
CA MET A 103 19.65 7.35 -6.98
C MET A 103 20.85 7.37 -6.01
N ASP A 104 20.58 7.50 -4.73
CA ASP A 104 21.61 7.50 -3.68
C ASP A 104 22.33 6.14 -3.58
N ASP A 105 21.58 5.04 -3.72
CA ASP A 105 22.15 3.67 -3.73
C ASP A 105 23.06 3.45 -4.95
N ILE A 106 22.63 3.89 -6.13
CA ILE A 106 23.45 3.83 -7.35
C ILE A 106 24.72 4.67 -7.19
N TYR A 107 24.59 5.90 -6.71
CA TYR A 107 25.71 6.81 -6.52
C TYR A 107 26.74 6.26 -5.53
N LYS A 108 26.29 5.61 -4.45
CA LYS A 108 27.15 4.97 -3.45
C LYS A 108 27.72 3.61 -3.88
N GLY A 109 27.56 3.23 -5.14
CA GLY A 109 28.07 1.96 -5.69
C GLY A 109 27.28 0.75 -5.22
N GLY A 110 25.98 0.88 -4.98
CA GLY A 110 25.09 -0.21 -4.56
C GLY A 110 25.01 -1.35 -5.56
N LEU A 111 25.34 -1.10 -6.81
CA LEU A 111 25.45 -2.13 -7.85
C LEU A 111 26.74 -2.99 -7.77
N ASP A 112 27.70 -2.56 -6.96
CA ASP A 112 29.00 -3.26 -6.83
C ASP A 112 29.03 -4.32 -5.72
N LYS A 113 27.92 -4.54 -5.03
CA LYS A 113 27.80 -5.52 -3.94
C LYS A 113 27.36 -6.92 -4.42
N SER A 114 27.41 -7.18 -5.71
CA SER A 114 27.13 -8.50 -6.30
C SER A 114 28.40 -9.26 -6.68
N LYS A 115 29.46 -9.12 -5.88
CA LYS A 115 30.62 -10.03 -5.94
C LYS A 115 30.69 -10.86 -4.68
#